data_b7bf914e0fa6cf554c1275920019cb1e
#
_entry.id   b7bf914e0fa6cf554c1275920019cb1e
#
_cell.length_a   1.000
_cell.length_b   1.000
_cell.length_c   1.000
_cell.angle_alpha   90.00
_cell.angle_beta   90.00
_cell.angle_gamma   90.00
#
_symmetry.space_group_name_H-M   'P 1'
#
loop_
_entity.id
_entity.type
_entity.pdbx_description
1 polymer ?
#
loop_
_entity_poly.entity_id
_entity_poly.type
_entity_poly.pdbx_seq_one_letter_code
_entity_poly.pdbx_strand_id
1 'polypeptide(L)'
;EMSLSNYYNFRNSVRHFINIDQLNYPNDIESFDPIQELCWTKPILLQVYKSSGSFRVLKLPNILNYVRAYHYYKGLPNFTNVMDLDIQHKRLEANLDTGDFVSGNYNKQLDGDFVNLCNYDLLLKLDISEYYGRIYTHYLDLDKHNLKDEPLAWLNYGRTSGILMGNYLSLYFAEYMTSKISKELQLAISTEDIDCVFNYFSDDFYF
;
A
#
# COMPACT_ATOMS: atom_id res chain seq x y z
N GLU A 1 21.43 2.74 -0.98
CA GLU A 1 20.25 3.46 -1.53
C GLU A 1 19.02 2.59 -1.34
N MET A 2 18.18 2.92 -0.36
CA MET A 2 16.89 2.29 -0.23
C MET A 2 15.97 2.87 -1.31
N SER A 3 15.79 2.11 -2.39
CA SER A 3 14.79 2.44 -3.40
C SER A 3 13.43 1.87 -2.98
N LEU A 4 12.34 2.39 -3.53
CA LEU A 4 11.00 1.79 -3.37
C LEU A 4 11.01 0.28 -3.65
N SER A 5 11.84 -0.16 -4.58
CA SER A 5 12.01 -1.58 -4.93
C SER A 5 12.59 -2.44 -3.81
N ASN A 6 13.18 -1.86 -2.76
CA ASN A 6 13.70 -2.64 -1.64
C ASN A 6 12.58 -3.07 -0.67
N TYR A 7 11.44 -2.37 -0.67
CA TYR A 7 10.31 -2.70 0.21
C TYR A 7 9.18 -3.39 -0.53
N TYR A 8 8.99 -3.03 -1.80
CA TYR A 8 7.90 -3.54 -2.62
C TYR A 8 8.39 -3.75 -4.05
N ASN A 9 8.02 -4.86 -4.64
CA ASN A 9 8.39 -5.14 -6.02
C ASN A 9 7.51 -4.36 -7.01
N PHE A 10 7.73 -3.06 -7.10
CA PHE A 10 6.99 -2.19 -8.03
C PHE A 10 7.25 -2.50 -9.50
N ARG A 11 8.33 -3.24 -9.80
CA ARG A 11 8.70 -3.64 -11.17
C ARG A 11 7.73 -4.67 -11.73
N ASN A 12 7.18 -5.50 -10.86
CA ASN A 12 6.21 -6.51 -11.23
C ASN A 12 4.80 -6.04 -10.85
N SER A 13 4.16 -5.28 -11.73
CA SER A 13 2.77 -4.86 -11.54
C SER A 13 1.81 -6.06 -11.59
N VAL A 14 2.18 -7.05 -12.38
CA VAL A 14 1.55 -8.37 -12.42
C VAL A 14 2.66 -9.38 -12.19
N ARG A 15 2.61 -10.05 -11.05
CA ARG A 15 3.65 -10.96 -10.57
C ARG A 15 4.18 -11.85 -11.68
N HIS A 16 5.47 -11.72 -12.01
CA HIS A 16 6.21 -12.50 -13.01
C HIS A 16 5.83 -12.33 -14.49
N PHE A 17 4.87 -11.49 -14.85
CA PHE A 17 4.45 -11.36 -16.24
C PHE A 17 5.08 -10.20 -17.00
N ILE A 18 5.38 -9.09 -16.33
CA ILE A 18 5.85 -7.88 -16.99
C ILE A 18 7.02 -7.29 -16.21
N ASN A 19 8.17 -7.20 -16.86
CA ASN A 19 9.28 -6.40 -16.36
C ASN A 19 9.11 -4.96 -16.86
N ILE A 20 8.71 -4.06 -15.96
CA ILE A 20 8.44 -2.65 -16.27
C ILE A 20 9.69 -1.95 -16.80
N ASP A 21 10.88 -2.29 -16.30
CA ASP A 21 12.13 -1.67 -16.73
C ASP A 21 12.49 -1.99 -18.19
N GLN A 22 11.90 -3.04 -18.75
CA GLN A 22 12.09 -3.45 -20.16
C GLN A 22 10.97 -2.95 -21.08
N LEU A 23 9.93 -2.32 -20.55
CA LEU A 23 8.88 -1.75 -21.40
C LEU A 23 9.37 -0.49 -22.09
N ASN A 24 9.40 -0.55 -23.42
CA ASN A 24 9.59 0.63 -24.25
C ASN A 24 8.28 1.40 -24.34
N TYR A 25 8.27 2.61 -23.86
CA TYR A 25 7.16 3.55 -24.03
C TYR A 25 7.72 4.90 -24.47
N PRO A 26 6.87 5.79 -24.99
CA PRO A 26 7.32 7.09 -25.49
C PRO A 26 8.13 7.86 -24.45
N ASN A 27 9.28 8.39 -24.85
CA ASN A 27 10.16 9.18 -23.96
C ASN A 27 9.47 10.43 -23.43
N ASP A 28 8.53 10.96 -24.18
CA ASP A 28 7.72 12.10 -23.81
C ASP A 28 6.26 11.68 -23.63
N ILE A 29 6.03 11.01 -22.50
CA ILE A 29 4.72 10.47 -22.15
C ILE A 29 3.71 11.60 -21.84
N GLU A 30 4.18 12.79 -21.47
CA GLU A 30 3.33 13.93 -21.13
C GLU A 30 2.78 14.64 -22.38
N SER A 31 3.54 14.64 -23.48
CA SER A 31 3.12 15.25 -24.74
C SER A 31 2.31 14.29 -25.64
N PHE A 32 2.15 13.05 -25.26
CA PHE A 32 1.44 12.05 -26.06
C PHE A 32 -0.05 12.05 -25.74
N ASP A 33 -0.85 12.77 -26.55
CA ASP A 33 -2.30 12.95 -26.35
C ASP A 33 -3.09 11.68 -26.01
N PRO A 34 -2.91 10.53 -26.69
CA PRO A 34 -3.61 9.31 -26.32
C PRO A 34 -3.36 8.83 -24.91
N ILE A 35 -2.24 9.23 -24.28
CA ILE A 35 -1.91 8.83 -22.90
C ILE A 35 -2.76 9.59 -21.89
N GLN A 36 -3.14 10.84 -22.16
CA GLN A 36 -4.09 11.56 -21.32
C GLN A 36 -5.45 10.85 -21.29
N GLU A 37 -5.89 10.32 -22.40
CA GLU A 37 -7.13 9.54 -22.50
C GLU A 37 -7.04 8.21 -21.74
N LEU A 38 -5.84 7.61 -21.63
CA LEU A 38 -5.64 6.37 -20.85
C LEU A 38 -5.91 6.54 -19.37
N CYS A 39 -5.82 7.76 -18.82
CA CYS A 39 -6.22 8.04 -17.44
C CYS A 39 -7.70 7.69 -17.17
N TRP A 40 -8.52 7.64 -18.21
CA TRP A 40 -9.93 7.27 -18.12
C TRP A 40 -10.18 5.78 -18.45
N THR A 41 -9.13 4.99 -18.58
CA THR A 41 -9.25 3.55 -18.83
C THR A 41 -9.64 2.84 -17.55
N LYS A 42 -10.74 2.11 -17.58
CA LYS A 42 -11.21 1.32 -16.43
C LYS A 42 -10.23 0.20 -16.12
N PRO A 43 -9.93 -0.07 -14.84
CA PRO A 43 -9.13 -1.22 -14.45
C PRO A 43 -9.85 -2.53 -14.79
N ILE A 44 -9.07 -3.56 -15.05
CA ILE A 44 -9.56 -4.93 -15.23
C ILE A 44 -9.87 -5.51 -13.85
N LEU A 45 -11.05 -6.08 -13.70
CA LEU A 45 -11.49 -6.72 -12.47
C LEU A 45 -11.16 -8.21 -12.49
N LEU A 46 -10.43 -8.68 -11.48
CA LEU A 46 -10.13 -10.09 -11.26
C LEU A 46 -10.79 -10.54 -9.95
N GLN A 47 -11.62 -11.57 -10.05
CA GLN A 47 -12.19 -12.22 -8.87
C GLN A 47 -11.28 -13.36 -8.42
N VAL A 48 -10.77 -13.27 -7.20
CA VAL A 48 -9.94 -14.29 -6.57
C VAL A 48 -10.75 -14.94 -5.45
N TYR A 49 -10.88 -16.25 -5.51
CA TYR A 49 -11.58 -17.02 -4.50
C TYR A 49 -10.84 -16.99 -3.16
N LYS A 50 -11.59 -16.76 -2.08
CA LYS A 50 -11.10 -16.88 -0.70
C LYS A 50 -11.51 -18.23 -0.12
N SER A 51 -10.67 -18.77 0.77
CA SER A 51 -10.97 -20.03 1.49
C SER A 51 -12.27 -19.99 2.31
N SER A 52 -12.75 -18.78 2.65
CA SER A 52 -14.01 -18.54 3.34
C SER A 52 -15.26 -18.69 2.47
N GLY A 53 -15.14 -19.07 1.19
CA GLY A 53 -16.26 -19.18 0.25
C GLY A 53 -16.70 -17.86 -0.40
N SER A 54 -16.01 -16.76 -0.12
CA SER A 54 -16.24 -15.46 -0.73
C SER A 54 -15.20 -15.11 -1.81
N PHE A 55 -15.39 -14.02 -2.53
CA PHE A 55 -14.43 -13.54 -3.52
C PHE A 55 -13.77 -12.24 -3.07
N ARG A 56 -12.49 -12.10 -3.44
CA ARG A 56 -11.78 -10.82 -3.40
C ARG A 56 -11.71 -10.28 -4.82
N VAL A 57 -12.05 -9.02 -5.02
CA VAL A 57 -11.93 -8.36 -6.32
C VAL A 57 -10.60 -7.59 -6.33
N LEU A 58 -9.67 -8.08 -7.12
CA LEU A 58 -8.45 -7.35 -7.47
C LEU A 58 -8.72 -6.47 -8.69
N LYS A 59 -8.07 -5.31 -8.73
CA LYS A 59 -8.25 -4.35 -9.82
C LYS A 59 -6.89 -4.08 -10.45
N LEU A 60 -6.69 -4.56 -11.67
CA LEU A 60 -5.48 -4.31 -12.44
C LEU A 60 -5.64 -3.02 -13.23
N PRO A 61 -4.81 -2.00 -12.99
CA PRO A 61 -4.82 -0.78 -13.77
C PRO A 61 -4.34 -1.03 -15.20
N ASN A 62 -4.62 -0.08 -16.10
CA ASN A 62 -3.95 -0.05 -17.38
C ASN A 62 -2.43 -0.01 -17.16
N ILE A 63 -1.69 -0.89 -17.87
CA ILE A 63 -0.25 -1.03 -17.66
C ILE A 63 0.53 0.25 -17.94
N LEU A 64 0.13 1.04 -18.96
CA LEU A 64 0.80 2.29 -19.27
C LEU A 64 0.58 3.34 -18.15
N ASN A 65 -0.62 3.40 -17.58
CA ASN A 65 -0.89 4.25 -16.42
C ASN A 65 -0.06 3.81 -15.21
N TYR A 66 0.08 2.49 -15.00
CA TYR A 66 0.90 1.98 -13.91
C TYR A 66 2.38 2.35 -14.10
N VAL A 67 2.92 2.14 -15.29
CA VAL A 67 4.31 2.50 -15.63
C VAL A 67 4.54 3.99 -15.44
N ARG A 68 3.62 4.84 -15.90
CA ARG A 68 3.70 6.29 -15.73
C ARG A 68 3.71 6.70 -14.27
N ALA A 69 2.79 6.17 -13.47
CA ALA A 69 2.74 6.44 -12.04
C ALA A 69 4.00 5.94 -11.31
N TYR A 70 4.46 4.73 -11.65
CA TYR A 70 5.69 4.16 -11.12
C TYR A 70 6.91 5.06 -11.39
N HIS A 71 7.09 5.51 -12.65
CA HIS A 71 8.22 6.38 -13.01
C HIS A 71 8.14 7.74 -12.35
N TYR A 72 6.95 8.29 -12.20
CA TYR A 72 6.76 9.53 -11.47
C TYR A 72 7.30 9.41 -10.04
N TYR A 73 6.85 8.40 -9.30
CA TYR A 73 7.28 8.22 -7.90
C TYR A 73 8.73 7.76 -7.78
N LYS A 74 9.20 6.86 -8.66
CA LYS A 74 10.60 6.41 -8.69
C LYS A 74 11.58 7.55 -8.98
N GLY A 75 11.19 8.54 -9.75
CA GLY A 75 12.01 9.71 -10.09
C GLY A 75 12.27 10.64 -8.90
N LEU A 76 11.55 10.46 -7.79
CA LEU A 76 11.68 11.29 -6.60
C LEU A 76 12.80 10.76 -5.70
N PRO A 77 13.77 11.60 -5.33
CA PRO A 77 14.85 11.17 -4.47
C PRO A 77 14.33 10.78 -3.08
N ASN A 78 14.75 9.62 -2.60
CA ASN A 78 14.43 9.11 -1.25
C ASN A 78 12.91 9.01 -0.96
N PHE A 79 12.11 8.64 -1.93
CA PHE A 79 10.66 8.56 -1.76
C PHE A 79 10.23 7.78 -0.51
N THR A 80 10.86 6.62 -0.22
CA THR A 80 10.59 5.83 0.98
C THR A 80 10.91 6.54 2.28
N ASN A 81 11.95 7.37 2.30
CA ASN A 81 12.35 8.13 3.48
C ASN A 81 11.43 9.36 3.69
N VAL A 82 10.91 9.90 2.59
CA VAL A 82 10.01 11.06 2.63
C VAL A 82 8.68 10.72 3.30
N MET A 83 8.18 9.50 3.10
CA MET A 83 6.86 9.11 3.57
C MET A 83 6.81 8.75 5.07
N ASP A 84 7.95 8.68 5.77
CA ASP A 84 8.01 8.46 7.22
C ASP A 84 7.05 7.36 7.71
N LEU A 85 7.24 6.14 7.18
CA LEU A 85 6.42 4.99 7.52
C LEU A 85 6.66 4.54 8.97
N ASP A 86 5.59 4.14 9.65
CA ASP A 86 5.69 3.52 10.98
C ASP A 86 6.22 2.09 10.86
N ILE A 87 7.50 1.90 11.14
CA ILE A 87 8.16 0.60 11.12
C ILE A 87 8.05 -0.09 12.49
N GLN A 88 7.86 0.66 13.56
CA GLN A 88 7.87 0.14 14.91
C GLN A 88 6.68 -0.77 15.19
N HIS A 89 5.47 -0.35 14.82
CA HIS A 89 4.24 -1.07 15.10
C HIS A 89 3.79 -1.96 13.94
N LYS A 90 4.40 -1.78 12.77
CA LYS A 90 4.12 -2.58 11.58
C LYS A 90 4.65 -4.00 11.72
N ARG A 91 3.82 -4.99 11.45
CA ARG A 91 4.19 -6.43 11.48
C ARG A 91 4.31 -7.06 10.10
N LEU A 92 3.72 -6.44 9.08
CA LEU A 92 3.87 -6.93 7.72
C LEU A 92 5.29 -6.63 7.21
N GLU A 93 6.05 -7.67 6.89
CA GLU A 93 7.41 -7.56 6.37
C GLU A 93 7.46 -7.92 4.89
N ALA A 94 8.27 -7.18 4.13
CA ALA A 94 8.58 -7.51 2.76
C ALA A 94 9.95 -8.20 2.65
N ASN A 95 10.06 -9.15 1.74
CA ASN A 95 11.34 -9.70 1.35
C ASN A 95 12.10 -8.66 0.51
N LEU A 96 13.24 -8.23 0.98
CA LEU A 96 14.01 -7.15 0.33
C LEU A 96 14.56 -7.56 -1.05
N ASP A 97 14.81 -8.84 -1.27
CA ASP A 97 15.35 -9.34 -2.53
C ASP A 97 14.29 -9.44 -3.62
N THR A 98 13.09 -9.93 -3.26
CA THR A 98 12.00 -10.19 -4.21
C THR A 98 10.93 -9.10 -4.21
N GLY A 99 10.83 -8.32 -3.13
CA GLY A 99 9.73 -7.38 -2.89
C GLY A 99 8.39 -8.04 -2.55
N ASP A 100 8.36 -9.36 -2.41
CA ASP A 100 7.19 -10.12 -1.96
C ASP A 100 7.10 -10.11 -0.43
N PHE A 101 5.95 -10.47 0.12
CA PHE A 101 5.80 -10.62 1.56
C PHE A 101 6.55 -11.85 2.08
N VAL A 102 7.13 -11.71 3.27
CA VAL A 102 7.84 -12.80 3.95
C VAL A 102 6.84 -13.90 4.31
N SER A 103 7.14 -15.12 3.88
CA SER A 103 6.32 -16.29 4.22
C SER A 103 6.31 -16.54 5.73
N GLY A 104 5.16 -16.89 6.29
CA GLY A 104 4.99 -17.12 7.73
C GLY A 104 4.91 -15.88 8.60
N ASN A 105 4.93 -14.70 8.03
CA ASN A 105 4.85 -13.43 8.76
C ASN A 105 3.57 -13.32 9.61
N TYR A 106 2.44 -13.81 9.10
CA TYR A 106 1.19 -13.86 9.87
C TYR A 106 1.26 -14.81 11.07
N ASN A 107 1.94 -15.95 10.95
CA ASN A 107 2.12 -16.87 12.08
C ASN A 107 2.97 -16.25 13.18
N LYS A 108 4.03 -15.49 12.82
CA LYS A 108 4.81 -14.72 13.81
C LYS A 108 3.95 -13.69 14.54
N GLN A 109 2.99 -13.06 13.84
CA GLN A 109 2.04 -12.16 14.48
C GLN A 109 1.21 -12.89 15.53
N LEU A 110 0.63 -14.04 15.18
CA LEU A 110 -0.15 -14.86 16.11
C LEU A 110 0.67 -15.33 17.32
N ASP A 111 1.91 -15.77 17.09
CA ASP A 111 2.80 -16.17 18.19
C ASP A 111 3.09 -15.00 19.13
N GLY A 112 3.29 -13.78 18.58
CA GLY A 112 3.45 -12.56 19.34
C GLY A 112 2.21 -12.21 20.18
N ASP A 113 1.02 -12.37 19.60
CA ASP A 113 -0.25 -12.14 20.31
C ASP A 113 -0.44 -13.11 21.47
N PHE A 114 -0.06 -14.39 21.30
CA PHE A 114 -0.07 -15.37 22.41
C PHE A 114 0.88 -14.98 23.52
N VAL A 115 2.07 -14.47 23.21
CA VAL A 115 3.02 -13.99 24.22
C VAL A 115 2.44 -12.78 24.96
N ASN A 116 1.82 -11.84 24.24
CA ASN A 116 1.19 -10.67 24.85
C ASN A 116 0.05 -11.06 25.80
N LEU A 117 -0.78 -12.05 25.44
CA LEU A 117 -1.86 -12.57 26.29
C LEU A 117 -1.37 -13.26 27.57
N CYS A 118 -0.06 -13.53 27.72
CA CYS A 118 0.50 -13.90 29.02
C CYS A 118 0.61 -12.73 30.01
N ASN A 119 0.59 -11.50 29.52
CA ASN A 119 0.75 -10.28 30.31
C ASN A 119 -0.52 -9.42 30.36
N TYR A 120 -1.42 -9.58 29.38
CA TYR A 120 -2.64 -8.82 29.23
C TYR A 120 -3.85 -9.75 29.15
N ASP A 121 -4.95 -9.38 29.79
CA ASP A 121 -6.16 -10.20 29.87
C ASP A 121 -7.01 -10.17 28.61
N LEU A 122 -6.80 -9.18 27.74
CA LEU A 122 -7.64 -8.92 26.56
C LEU A 122 -6.80 -8.71 25.31
N LEU A 123 -7.29 -9.21 24.19
CA LEU A 123 -6.81 -8.91 22.84
C LEU A 123 -7.97 -8.29 22.06
N LEU A 124 -7.81 -7.03 21.68
CA LEU A 124 -8.75 -6.35 20.78
C LEU A 124 -8.20 -6.34 19.36
N LYS A 125 -8.97 -6.91 18.43
CA LYS A 125 -8.68 -6.83 17.00
C LYS A 125 -9.68 -5.93 16.30
N LEU A 126 -9.20 -4.96 15.54
CA LEU A 126 -9.98 -4.06 14.70
C LEU A 126 -9.56 -4.23 13.24
N ASP A 127 -10.53 -4.27 12.33
CA ASP A 127 -10.34 -4.35 10.87
C ASP A 127 -10.98 -3.14 10.20
N ILE A 128 -10.28 -2.53 9.25
CA ILE A 128 -10.81 -1.43 8.45
C ILE A 128 -11.54 -2.02 7.23
N SER A 129 -12.86 -2.06 7.32
CA SER A 129 -13.70 -2.57 6.24
C SER A 129 -13.47 -1.84 4.92
N GLU A 130 -13.28 -2.60 3.84
CA GLU A 130 -13.07 -2.07 2.47
C GLU A 130 -11.92 -1.06 2.38
N TYR A 131 -10.85 -1.30 3.11
CA TYR A 131 -9.77 -0.35 3.37
C TYR A 131 -9.31 0.40 2.12
N TYR A 132 -8.86 -0.31 1.07
CA TYR A 132 -8.38 0.30 -0.17
C TYR A 132 -9.43 1.17 -0.86
N GLY A 133 -10.69 0.75 -0.83
CA GLY A 133 -11.80 1.47 -1.43
C GLY A 133 -12.16 2.77 -0.71
N ARG A 134 -11.76 2.89 0.55
CA ARG A 134 -12.06 4.06 1.40
C ARG A 134 -10.91 5.07 1.48
N ILE A 135 -9.74 4.74 0.98
CA ILE A 135 -8.62 5.69 0.94
C ILE A 135 -8.93 6.76 -0.11
N TYR A 136 -9.24 7.95 0.35
CA TYR A 136 -9.34 9.12 -0.51
C TYR A 136 -7.96 9.73 -0.70
N THR A 137 -7.47 9.83 -1.94
CA THR A 137 -6.06 10.17 -2.22
C THR A 137 -5.64 11.51 -1.62
N HIS A 138 -6.55 12.49 -1.53
CA HIS A 138 -6.25 13.77 -0.90
C HIS A 138 -5.96 13.67 0.61
N TYR A 139 -6.47 12.63 1.31
CA TYR A 139 -6.16 12.43 2.73
C TYR A 139 -4.75 11.87 2.96
N LEU A 140 -4.07 11.48 1.89
CA LEU A 140 -2.66 11.10 1.97
C LEU A 140 -1.76 12.32 2.25
N ASP A 141 -2.23 13.55 2.04
CA ASP A 141 -1.49 14.79 2.25
C ASP A 141 -0.13 14.80 1.53
N LEU A 142 -0.11 14.29 0.32
CA LEU A 142 1.13 14.06 -0.44
C LEU A 142 1.87 15.36 -0.75
N ASP A 143 1.15 16.48 -0.83
CA ASP A 143 1.73 17.82 -1.03
C ASP A 143 2.74 18.19 0.06
N LYS A 144 2.57 17.71 1.28
CA LYS A 144 3.54 17.91 2.38
C LYS A 144 4.90 17.31 2.06
N HIS A 145 4.93 16.34 1.16
CA HIS A 145 6.13 15.64 0.70
C HIS A 145 6.55 16.07 -0.71
N ASN A 146 5.96 17.14 -1.25
CA ASN A 146 6.13 17.57 -2.64
C ASN A 146 5.75 16.48 -3.66
N LEU A 147 4.76 15.69 -3.31
CA LEU A 147 4.20 14.63 -4.15
C LEU A 147 2.80 15.02 -4.62
N LYS A 148 2.40 14.48 -5.76
CA LYS A 148 1.03 14.60 -6.27
C LYS A 148 0.30 13.27 -6.08
N ASP A 149 -0.99 13.34 -5.81
CA ASP A 149 -1.89 12.18 -5.74
C ASP A 149 -2.48 11.82 -7.11
N GLU A 150 -2.41 12.73 -8.07
CA GLU A 150 -2.92 12.54 -9.43
C GLU A 150 -2.44 11.24 -10.11
N PRO A 151 -1.15 10.81 -9.99
CA PRO A 151 -0.72 9.52 -10.55
C PRO A 151 -1.45 8.31 -9.98
N LEU A 152 -1.93 8.36 -8.74
CA LEU A 152 -2.79 7.31 -8.16
C LEU A 152 -4.19 7.33 -8.80
N ALA A 153 -4.72 8.51 -9.08
CA ALA A 153 -5.99 8.63 -9.77
C ALA A 153 -5.93 8.06 -11.20
N TRP A 154 -4.81 8.18 -11.91
CA TRP A 154 -4.64 7.54 -13.23
C TRP A 154 -4.83 6.03 -13.19
N LEU A 155 -4.45 5.38 -12.09
CA LEU A 155 -4.64 3.94 -11.92
C LEU A 155 -6.13 3.59 -11.78
N ASN A 156 -6.93 4.49 -11.19
CA ASN A 156 -8.32 4.27 -10.84
C ASN A 156 -9.30 5.06 -11.73
N TYR A 157 -9.11 5.07 -13.01
CA TYR A 157 -10.03 5.72 -13.94
C TYR A 157 -10.24 7.22 -13.64
N GLY A 158 -9.19 7.93 -13.26
CA GLY A 158 -9.24 9.33 -12.89
C GLY A 158 -9.94 9.62 -11.54
N ARG A 159 -10.27 8.59 -10.77
CA ARG A 159 -10.97 8.74 -9.48
C ARG A 159 -9.99 8.90 -8.34
N THR A 160 -10.24 9.85 -7.46
CA THR A 160 -9.51 10.08 -6.21
C THR A 160 -10.08 9.31 -5.03
N SER A 161 -11.28 8.75 -5.17
CA SER A 161 -11.94 7.94 -4.16
C SER A 161 -11.59 6.46 -4.36
N GLY A 162 -10.84 5.92 -3.42
CA GLY A 162 -10.33 4.56 -3.43
C GLY A 162 -9.03 4.42 -4.25
N ILE A 163 -8.13 3.60 -3.75
CA ILE A 163 -6.96 3.11 -4.47
C ILE A 163 -7.16 1.64 -4.86
N LEU A 164 -6.43 1.17 -5.87
CA LEU A 164 -6.69 -0.16 -6.43
C LEU A 164 -5.98 -1.25 -5.64
N MET A 165 -6.73 -2.17 -5.06
CA MET A 165 -6.16 -3.38 -4.48
C MET A 165 -5.57 -4.28 -5.58
N GLY A 166 -4.35 -4.81 -5.35
CA GLY A 166 -3.71 -5.80 -6.21
C GLY A 166 -2.44 -5.32 -6.91
N ASN A 167 -1.96 -4.12 -6.59
CA ASN A 167 -0.66 -3.64 -7.08
C ASN A 167 0.17 -3.04 -5.94
N TYR A 168 1.49 -3.10 -6.08
CA TYR A 168 2.41 -2.70 -5.02
C TYR A 168 2.45 -1.19 -4.77
N LEU A 169 2.17 -0.37 -5.78
CA LEU A 169 2.14 1.09 -5.61
C LEU A 169 0.98 1.49 -4.68
N SER A 170 -0.20 0.94 -4.93
CA SER A 170 -1.35 1.15 -4.04
C SER A 170 -1.12 0.58 -2.64
N LEU A 171 -0.44 -0.57 -2.54
CA LEU A 171 -0.07 -1.15 -1.25
C LEU A 171 0.81 -0.19 -0.46
N TYR A 172 1.81 0.41 -1.10
CA TYR A 172 2.69 1.37 -0.44
C TYR A 172 1.92 2.57 0.14
N PHE A 173 1.00 3.14 -0.63
CA PHE A 173 0.18 4.26 -0.13
C PHE A 173 -0.87 3.83 0.90
N ALA A 174 -1.36 2.60 0.83
CA ALA A 174 -2.18 2.03 1.89
C ALA A 174 -1.37 1.93 3.20
N GLU A 175 -0.16 1.38 3.16
CA GLU A 175 0.75 1.32 4.30
C GLU A 175 1.07 2.71 4.87
N TYR A 176 1.25 3.71 4.00
CA TYR A 176 1.43 5.09 4.46
C TYR A 176 0.20 5.61 5.22
N MET A 177 -1.01 5.37 4.71
CA MET A 177 -2.24 5.74 5.41
C MET A 177 -2.37 4.99 6.75
N THR A 178 -2.07 3.69 6.78
CA THR A 178 -2.07 2.92 8.02
C THR A 178 -1.06 3.47 9.02
N SER A 179 0.12 3.88 8.56
CA SER A 179 1.14 4.53 9.41
C SER A 179 0.65 5.86 10.00
N LYS A 180 -0.11 6.66 9.26
CA LYS A 180 -0.74 7.88 9.81
C LYS A 180 -1.73 7.52 10.92
N ILE A 181 -2.61 6.55 10.68
CA ILE A 181 -3.58 6.08 11.67
C ILE A 181 -2.86 5.52 12.91
N SER A 182 -1.80 4.72 12.71
CA SER A 182 -0.99 4.16 13.78
C SER A 182 -0.40 5.24 14.68
N LYS A 183 0.17 6.30 14.11
CA LYS A 183 0.74 7.41 14.87
C LYS A 183 -0.31 8.17 15.68
N GLU A 184 -1.48 8.40 15.12
CA GLU A 184 -2.59 9.04 15.86
C GLU A 184 -3.10 8.15 16.99
N LEU A 185 -3.22 6.83 16.76
CA LEU A 185 -3.59 5.87 17.80
C LEU A 185 -2.54 5.83 18.92
N GLN A 186 -1.25 5.78 18.57
CA GLN A 186 -0.17 5.80 19.56
C GLN A 186 -0.21 7.07 20.42
N LEU A 187 -0.47 8.21 19.79
CA LEU A 187 -0.62 9.48 20.52
C LEU A 187 -1.82 9.42 21.49
N ALA A 188 -2.97 8.92 21.03
CA ALA A 188 -4.16 8.77 21.85
C ALA A 188 -3.92 7.83 23.03
N ILE A 189 -3.33 6.65 22.80
CA ILE A 189 -2.96 5.68 23.84
C ILE A 189 -2.07 6.32 24.91
N SER A 190 -1.04 7.07 24.46
CA SER A 190 -0.11 7.74 25.38
C SER A 190 -0.77 8.89 26.13
N THR A 191 -1.70 9.62 25.52
CA THR A 191 -2.40 10.75 26.14
C THR A 191 -3.38 10.29 27.21
N GLU A 192 -4.07 9.18 26.95
CA GLU A 192 -5.05 8.60 27.88
C GLU A 192 -4.41 7.63 28.91
N ASP A 193 -3.08 7.49 28.90
CA ASP A 193 -2.29 6.61 29.79
C ASP A 193 -2.83 5.16 29.78
N ILE A 194 -3.12 4.64 28.59
CA ILE A 194 -3.65 3.28 28.42
C ILE A 194 -2.48 2.29 28.39
N ASP A 195 -2.45 1.35 29.33
CA ASP A 195 -1.48 0.26 29.34
C ASP A 195 -1.89 -0.83 28.35
N CYS A 196 -1.31 -0.79 27.16
CA CYS A 196 -1.53 -1.81 26.13
C CYS A 196 -0.29 -1.97 25.21
N VAL A 197 -0.19 -3.12 24.59
CA VAL A 197 0.73 -3.38 23.46
C VAL A 197 -0.04 -3.22 22.16
N PHE A 198 0.40 -2.29 21.34
CA PHE A 198 -0.23 -1.95 20.08
C PHE A 198 0.63 -2.36 18.90
N ASN A 199 0.03 -2.97 17.88
CA ASN A 199 0.66 -3.24 16.59
C ASN A 199 -0.39 -3.39 15.49
N TYR A 200 0.06 -3.46 14.22
CA TYR A 200 -0.85 -3.69 13.09
C TYR A 200 -0.22 -4.60 12.02
N PHE A 201 -1.08 -5.30 11.30
CA PHE A 201 -0.75 -6.14 10.16
C PHE A 201 -1.66 -5.76 8.99
N SER A 202 -1.12 -5.00 8.00
CA SER A 202 -1.91 -4.39 6.92
C SER A 202 -3.00 -3.45 7.47
N ASP A 203 -4.26 -3.80 7.31
CA ASP A 203 -5.47 -3.08 7.76
C ASP A 203 -6.05 -3.59 9.09
N ASP A 204 -5.46 -4.62 9.67
CA ASP A 204 -5.81 -5.18 10.96
C ASP A 204 -4.98 -4.54 12.09
N PHE A 205 -5.63 -3.99 13.10
CA PHE A 205 -5.01 -3.41 14.30
C PHE A 205 -5.24 -4.32 15.51
N TYR A 206 -4.21 -4.46 16.33
CA TYR A 206 -4.18 -5.32 17.52
C TYR A 206 -3.75 -4.51 18.73
N PHE A 207 -4.50 -4.61 19.83
CA PHE A 207 -4.28 -3.91 21.10
C PHE A 207 -4.31 -4.90 22.26
#